data_39ad879b403cb031e3eed4a5e4ed6786
#
_entry.id   39ad879b403cb031e3eed4a5e4ed6786
#
_cell.length_a   1.000
_cell.length_b   1.000
_cell.length_c   1.000
_cell.angle_alpha   90.00
_cell.angle_beta   90.00
_cell.angle_gamma   90.00
#
_symmetry.space_group_name_H-M   'P 1'
#
loop_
_entity.id
_entity.type
_entity.pdbx_description
1 polymer ?
#
loop_
_entity_poly.entity_id
_entity_poly.type
_entity_poly.pdbx_seq_one_letter_code
_entity_poly.pdbx_strand_id
1 'polypeptide(L)'
;FKSFTFSFHAGTDVNLNTMFSDFITNPYKPVFWQIVFMALTGFIVLAGVKKGIERYTKLMMPLLFVLIVILGIRACTLDGAMEGIKFLFLPKFSELTSQGVLSALGQAFFSLSIGMGVLLTYASYIKKDENLTSISLQVICADTLIAVLAGIAIFPAVFAFNIAPDSGPG
;
A
#
# COMPACT_ATOMS: atom_id res chain seq x y z
N PHE A 1 -15.95 -3.44 3.09
CA PHE A 1 -16.95 -2.66 3.82
C PHE A 1 -17.77 -3.53 4.78
N LYS A 2 -18.15 -4.75 4.38
CA LYS A 2 -18.80 -5.73 5.29
C LYS A 2 -17.88 -6.17 6.43
N SER A 3 -16.56 -6.10 6.30
CA SER A 3 -15.63 -6.37 7.39
C SER A 3 -15.68 -5.31 8.50
N PHE A 4 -16.03 -4.07 8.16
CA PHE A 4 -16.18 -2.99 9.13
C PHE A 4 -17.46 -3.13 9.98
N THR A 5 -18.45 -3.90 9.51
CA THR A 5 -19.72 -4.15 10.22
C THR A 5 -19.72 -5.45 11.01
N PHE A 6 -18.55 -6.03 11.32
CA PHE A 6 -18.42 -7.30 12.08
C PHE A 6 -19.24 -8.48 11.52
N SER A 7 -19.61 -8.45 10.24
CA SER A 7 -20.35 -9.55 9.62
C SER A 7 -19.47 -10.73 9.21
N PHE A 8 -18.18 -10.68 9.52
CA PHE A 8 -17.31 -11.86 9.49
C PHE A 8 -17.52 -12.68 10.76
N HIS A 9 -18.60 -13.45 10.82
CA HIS A 9 -18.69 -14.54 11.79
C HIS A 9 -17.75 -15.66 11.33
N ALA A 10 -16.86 -16.05 12.19
CA ALA A 10 -16.07 -17.26 12.02
C ALA A 10 -17.04 -18.45 11.89
N GLY A 11 -17.15 -19.00 10.68
CA GLY A 11 -17.98 -20.18 10.44
C GLY A 11 -18.84 -20.20 9.18
N THR A 12 -18.94 -19.10 8.45
CA THR A 12 -19.54 -19.14 7.10
C THR A 12 -18.41 -19.09 6.06
N ASP A 13 -18.40 -20.03 5.12
CA ASP A 13 -17.56 -20.02 3.92
C ASP A 13 -17.93 -18.79 3.08
N VAL A 14 -17.45 -17.62 3.50
CA VAL A 14 -17.64 -16.39 2.73
C VAL A 14 -16.66 -16.44 1.56
N ASN A 15 -17.17 -16.86 0.42
CA ASN A 15 -16.38 -16.81 -0.80
C ASN A 15 -16.14 -15.35 -1.17
N LEU A 16 -14.92 -14.86 -0.86
CA LEU A 16 -14.52 -13.47 -1.08
C LEU A 16 -14.64 -13.07 -2.56
N ASN A 17 -14.42 -14.02 -3.47
CA ASN A 17 -14.54 -13.80 -4.91
C ASN A 17 -16.00 -13.50 -5.31
N THR A 18 -16.98 -14.23 -4.76
CA THR A 18 -18.39 -13.93 -5.01
C THR A 18 -18.81 -12.59 -4.44
N MET A 19 -18.36 -12.25 -3.24
CA MET A 19 -18.62 -10.92 -2.64
C MET A 19 -18.06 -9.79 -3.48
N PHE A 20 -16.84 -9.95 -4.00
CA PHE A 20 -16.22 -8.96 -4.85
C PHE A 20 -16.97 -8.83 -6.18
N SER A 21 -17.29 -9.96 -6.83
CA SER A 21 -18.06 -9.99 -8.06
C SER A 21 -19.43 -9.33 -7.88
N ASP A 22 -20.17 -9.66 -6.81
CA ASP A 22 -21.46 -9.06 -6.50
C ASP A 22 -21.37 -7.54 -6.25
N PHE A 23 -20.24 -7.09 -5.71
CA PHE A 23 -20.03 -5.66 -5.50
C PHE A 23 -19.79 -4.94 -6.83
N ILE A 24 -18.90 -5.44 -7.69
CA ILE A 24 -18.54 -4.76 -8.94
C ILE A 24 -19.61 -4.85 -10.02
N THR A 25 -20.40 -5.93 -10.02
CA THR A 25 -21.51 -6.11 -10.98
C THR A 25 -22.78 -5.32 -10.60
N ASN A 26 -22.84 -4.81 -9.35
CA ASN A 26 -23.97 -3.99 -8.93
C ASN A 26 -23.87 -2.58 -9.53
N PRO A 27 -24.87 -2.09 -10.28
CA PRO A 27 -24.75 -0.82 -10.99
C PRO A 27 -24.70 0.42 -10.08
N TYR A 28 -25.20 0.31 -8.85
CA TYR A 28 -25.34 1.48 -7.95
C TYR A 28 -24.28 1.54 -6.84
N LYS A 29 -23.86 0.38 -6.30
CA LYS A 29 -22.96 0.34 -5.14
C LYS A 29 -21.57 0.94 -5.42
N PRO A 30 -20.87 0.57 -6.51
CA PRO A 30 -19.58 1.16 -6.83
C PRO A 30 -19.68 2.67 -7.09
N VAL A 31 -20.73 3.10 -7.83
CA VAL A 31 -20.95 4.51 -8.16
C VAL A 31 -21.20 5.34 -6.90
N PHE A 32 -22.04 4.86 -5.98
CA PHE A 32 -22.28 5.53 -4.71
C PHE A 32 -20.98 5.72 -3.90
N TRP A 33 -20.18 4.67 -3.77
CA TRP A 33 -18.91 4.76 -3.05
C TRP A 33 -17.89 5.63 -3.76
N GLN A 34 -17.89 5.64 -5.09
CA GLN A 34 -17.07 6.54 -5.88
C GLN A 34 -17.41 8.00 -5.60
N ILE A 35 -18.70 8.34 -5.58
CA ILE A 35 -19.16 9.71 -5.27
C ILE A 35 -18.75 10.11 -3.85
N VAL A 36 -18.95 9.23 -2.86
CA VAL A 36 -18.54 9.49 -1.48
C VAL A 36 -17.04 9.73 -1.39
N PHE A 37 -16.23 8.88 -2.04
CA PHE A 37 -14.77 9.03 -2.06
C PHE A 37 -14.35 10.35 -2.72
N MET A 38 -14.93 10.68 -3.87
CA MET A 38 -14.62 11.92 -4.59
C MET A 38 -15.02 13.16 -3.79
N ALA A 39 -16.16 13.12 -3.09
CA ALA A 39 -16.60 14.21 -2.22
C ALA A 39 -15.65 14.42 -1.04
N LEU A 40 -15.20 13.34 -0.38
CA LEU A 40 -14.22 13.40 0.70
C LEU A 40 -12.87 13.95 0.21
N THR A 41 -12.40 13.46 -0.94
CA THR A 41 -11.15 13.93 -1.56
C THR A 41 -11.24 15.42 -1.91
N GLY A 42 -12.36 15.81 -2.54
CA GLY A 42 -12.64 17.20 -2.88
C GLY A 42 -12.64 18.11 -1.65
N PHE A 43 -13.28 17.68 -0.57
CA PHE A 43 -13.30 18.42 0.69
C PHE A 43 -11.90 18.66 1.27
N ILE A 44 -11.05 17.62 1.28
CA ILE A 44 -9.65 17.72 1.77
C ILE A 44 -8.84 18.66 0.87
N VAL A 45 -8.98 18.56 -0.44
CA VAL A 45 -8.24 19.38 -1.41
C VAL A 45 -8.68 20.85 -1.34
N LEU A 46 -9.98 21.12 -1.20
CA LEU A 46 -10.53 22.48 -1.04
C LEU A 46 -10.05 23.17 0.23
N ALA A 47 -9.75 22.42 1.29
CA ALA A 47 -9.12 22.95 2.50
C ALA A 47 -7.67 23.44 2.29
N GLY A 48 -7.07 23.16 1.12
CA GLY A 48 -5.72 23.56 0.72
C GLY A 48 -4.63 22.64 1.27
N VAL A 49 -3.39 22.84 0.77
CA VAL A 49 -2.27 21.94 1.06
C VAL A 49 -1.91 21.92 2.55
N LYS A 50 -1.75 23.10 3.18
CA LYS A 50 -1.33 23.19 4.59
C LYS A 50 -2.40 22.76 5.58
N LYS A 51 -3.66 23.17 5.39
CA LYS A 51 -4.76 22.86 6.31
C LYS A 51 -5.46 21.54 6.00
N GLY A 52 -5.51 21.17 4.75
CA GLY A 52 -6.11 19.93 4.28
C GLY A 52 -5.08 18.80 4.23
N ILE A 53 -4.34 18.70 3.13
CA ILE A 53 -3.48 17.55 2.84
C ILE A 53 -2.45 17.31 3.95
N GLU A 54 -1.67 18.32 4.33
CA GLU A 54 -0.61 18.18 5.33
C GLU A 54 -1.14 17.72 6.70
N ARG A 55 -2.25 18.31 7.15
CA ARG A 55 -2.84 17.95 8.46
C ARG A 55 -3.34 16.51 8.50
N TYR A 56 -4.06 16.08 7.46
CA TYR A 56 -4.58 14.72 7.40
C TYR A 56 -3.46 13.69 7.20
N THR A 57 -2.46 14.01 6.37
CA THR A 57 -1.31 13.14 6.17
C THR A 57 -0.52 12.94 7.47
N LYS A 58 -0.27 14.00 8.24
CA LYS A 58 0.43 13.91 9.54
C LYS A 58 -0.27 12.99 10.55
N LEU A 59 -1.59 12.84 10.45
CA LEU A 59 -2.33 11.92 11.31
C LEU A 59 -2.39 10.51 10.71
N MET A 60 -2.65 10.40 9.41
CA MET A 60 -2.90 9.12 8.75
C MET A 60 -1.63 8.31 8.50
N MET A 61 -0.50 8.96 8.23
CA MET A 61 0.77 8.25 7.99
C MET A 61 1.26 7.46 9.22
N PRO A 62 1.33 8.04 10.44
CA PRO A 62 1.67 7.26 11.64
C PRO A 62 0.66 6.15 11.92
N LEU A 63 -0.64 6.42 11.71
CA LEU A 63 -1.68 5.40 11.89
C LEU A 63 -1.47 4.22 10.93
N LEU A 64 -1.21 4.51 9.65
CA LEU A 64 -0.90 3.48 8.65
C LEU A 64 0.33 2.67 9.03
N PHE A 65 1.40 3.36 9.47
CA PHE A 65 2.62 2.70 9.91
C PHE A 65 2.37 1.72 11.07
N VAL A 66 1.62 2.16 12.09
CA VAL A 66 1.24 1.30 13.22
C VAL A 66 0.42 0.11 12.77
N LEU A 67 -0.54 0.31 11.86
CA LEU A 67 -1.34 -0.78 11.30
C LEU A 67 -0.49 -1.80 10.54
N ILE A 68 0.46 -1.36 9.70
CA ILE A 68 1.38 -2.26 8.98
C ILE A 68 2.23 -3.06 9.97
N VAL A 69 2.73 -2.42 11.02
CA VAL A 69 3.53 -3.11 12.06
C VAL A 69 2.68 -4.16 12.78
N ILE A 70 1.47 -3.83 13.19
CA ILE A 70 0.54 -4.78 13.86
C ILE A 70 0.23 -5.96 12.93
N LEU A 71 -0.08 -5.69 11.65
CA LEU A 71 -0.33 -6.73 10.65
C LEU A 71 0.91 -7.59 10.41
N GLY A 72 2.10 -6.99 10.32
CA GLY A 72 3.37 -7.69 10.17
C GLY A 72 3.64 -8.64 11.35
N ILE A 73 3.49 -8.17 12.59
CA ILE A 73 3.63 -9.00 13.77
C ILE A 73 2.63 -10.17 13.72
N ARG A 74 1.38 -9.89 13.39
CA ARG A 74 0.35 -10.93 13.28
C ARG A 74 0.64 -11.93 12.16
N ALA A 75 1.10 -11.46 11.00
CA ALA A 75 1.48 -12.32 9.88
C ALA A 75 2.65 -13.25 10.25
N CYS A 76 3.64 -12.75 10.98
CA CYS A 76 4.79 -13.56 11.45
C CYS A 76 4.40 -14.64 12.49
N THR A 77 3.24 -14.52 13.14
CA THR A 77 2.74 -15.54 14.09
C THR A 77 1.91 -16.66 13.43
N LEU A 78 1.72 -16.61 12.12
CA LEU A 78 0.98 -17.64 11.38
C LEU A 78 1.88 -18.84 11.06
N ASP A 79 1.27 -20.03 11.02
CA ASP A 79 1.95 -21.25 10.59
C ASP A 79 2.36 -21.12 9.12
N GLY A 80 3.64 -21.40 8.80
CA GLY A 80 4.19 -21.20 7.45
C GLY A 80 4.79 -19.80 7.19
N ALA A 81 4.70 -18.86 8.12
CA ALA A 81 5.24 -17.52 7.98
C ALA A 81 6.74 -17.47 7.65
N MET A 82 7.51 -18.45 8.14
CA MET A 82 8.95 -18.53 7.90
C MET A 82 9.31 -18.72 6.42
N GLU A 83 8.46 -19.40 5.64
CA GLU A 83 8.67 -19.55 4.20
C GLU A 83 8.50 -18.21 3.48
N GLY A 84 7.51 -17.42 3.87
CA GLY A 84 7.31 -16.07 3.35
C GLY A 84 8.46 -15.12 3.67
N ILE A 85 9.01 -15.20 4.89
CA ILE A 85 10.18 -14.41 5.28
C ILE A 85 11.41 -14.85 4.47
N LYS A 86 11.63 -16.15 4.30
CA LYS A 86 12.71 -16.67 3.46
C LYS A 86 12.56 -16.22 2.01
N PHE A 87 11.37 -16.25 1.47
CA PHE A 87 11.10 -15.76 0.11
C PHE A 87 11.48 -14.29 -0.05
N LEU A 88 11.16 -13.45 0.93
CA LEU A 88 11.44 -12.01 0.87
C LEU A 88 12.95 -11.70 1.02
N PHE A 89 13.65 -12.38 1.93
CA PHE A 89 15.02 -12.03 2.29
C PHE A 89 16.10 -12.94 1.68
N LEU A 90 15.74 -14.07 1.06
CA LEU A 90 16.71 -14.97 0.45
C LEU A 90 16.84 -14.62 -1.05
N PRO A 91 17.88 -13.86 -1.46
CA PRO A 91 18.02 -13.45 -2.83
C PRO A 91 18.45 -14.65 -3.71
N LYS A 92 17.72 -14.88 -4.80
CA LYS A 92 18.06 -15.88 -5.81
C LYS A 92 18.72 -15.18 -7.00
N PHE A 93 20.00 -14.90 -6.88
CA PHE A 93 20.76 -14.20 -7.92
C PHE A 93 20.80 -14.94 -9.27
N SER A 94 20.63 -16.26 -9.27
CA SER A 94 20.57 -17.08 -10.49
C SER A 94 19.29 -16.84 -11.33
N GLU A 95 18.24 -16.31 -10.72
CA GLU A 95 16.97 -16.00 -11.38
C GLU A 95 16.88 -14.53 -11.83
N LEU A 96 17.91 -13.72 -11.53
CA LEU A 96 17.97 -12.32 -11.96
C LEU A 96 18.11 -12.22 -13.48
N THR A 97 17.09 -11.70 -14.12
CA THR A 97 17.08 -11.40 -15.54
C THR A 97 17.17 -9.89 -15.78
N SER A 98 17.64 -9.47 -16.97
CA SER A 98 17.61 -8.04 -17.37
C SER A 98 16.19 -7.47 -17.33
N GLN A 99 15.20 -8.30 -17.66
CA GLN A 99 13.78 -7.91 -17.57
C GLN A 99 13.36 -7.65 -16.11
N GLY A 100 13.83 -8.48 -15.17
CA GLY A 100 13.58 -8.28 -13.74
C GLY A 100 14.16 -6.96 -13.23
N VAL A 101 15.36 -6.62 -13.64
CA VAL A 101 16.01 -5.34 -13.30
C VAL A 101 15.21 -4.15 -13.86
N LEU A 102 14.75 -4.23 -15.12
CA LEU A 102 13.92 -3.18 -15.72
C LEU A 102 12.57 -3.03 -14.99
N SER A 103 11.95 -4.14 -14.62
CA SER A 103 10.70 -4.12 -13.83
C SER A 103 10.89 -3.49 -12.46
N ALA A 104 11.99 -3.82 -11.76
CA ALA A 104 12.33 -3.21 -10.49
C ALA A 104 12.58 -1.71 -10.60
N LEU A 105 13.29 -1.29 -11.66
CA LEU A 105 13.51 0.13 -11.95
C LEU A 105 12.18 0.85 -12.22
N GLY A 106 11.30 0.26 -13.03
CA GLY A 106 9.96 0.79 -13.28
C GLY A 106 9.13 0.94 -12.01
N GLN A 107 9.18 -0.06 -11.13
CA GLN A 107 8.51 0.00 -9.83
C GLN A 107 9.07 1.11 -8.93
N ALA A 108 10.39 1.30 -8.90
CA ALA A 108 11.01 2.39 -8.14
C ALA A 108 10.58 3.77 -8.67
N PHE A 109 10.53 3.97 -9.97
CA PHE A 109 10.01 5.20 -10.58
C PHE A 109 8.54 5.45 -10.23
N PHE A 110 7.73 4.40 -10.23
CA PHE A 110 6.32 4.49 -9.87
C PHE A 110 6.13 4.82 -8.40
N SER A 111 6.82 4.13 -7.49
CA SER A 111 6.71 4.32 -6.04
C SER A 111 7.14 5.73 -5.63
N LEU A 112 8.25 6.22 -6.16
CA LEU A 112 8.74 7.58 -5.91
C LEU A 112 7.99 8.65 -6.72
N SER A 113 6.98 8.28 -7.52
CA SER A 113 6.20 9.20 -8.36
C SER A 113 7.05 10.03 -9.34
N ILE A 114 8.17 9.47 -9.81
CA ILE A 114 9.08 10.14 -10.74
C ILE A 114 8.42 10.19 -12.14
N GLY A 115 8.41 11.37 -12.74
CA GLY A 115 7.83 11.58 -14.08
C GLY A 115 6.32 11.86 -14.10
N MET A 116 5.59 11.73 -12.99
CA MET A 116 4.14 11.96 -12.94
C MET A 116 3.74 13.42 -12.65
N GLY A 117 4.68 14.34 -12.54
CA GLY A 117 4.39 15.74 -12.18
C GLY A 117 4.07 15.99 -10.71
N VAL A 118 3.84 14.96 -9.91
CA VAL A 118 3.52 15.07 -8.49
C VAL A 118 4.67 15.73 -7.71
N LEU A 119 5.92 15.33 -7.99
CA LEU A 119 7.11 15.91 -7.37
C LEU A 119 7.26 17.40 -7.69
N LEU A 120 6.92 17.84 -8.91
CA LEU A 120 6.92 19.26 -9.29
C LEU A 120 5.93 20.05 -8.45
N THR A 121 4.74 19.51 -8.25
CA THR A 121 3.70 20.12 -7.42
C THR A 121 4.17 20.25 -5.97
N TYR A 122 4.69 19.19 -5.37
CA TYR A 122 5.18 19.25 -3.99
C TYR A 122 6.42 20.14 -3.86
N ALA A 123 7.35 20.11 -4.81
CA ALA A 123 8.53 20.96 -4.81
C ALA A 123 8.19 22.46 -4.83
N SER A 124 7.07 22.85 -5.45
CA SER A 124 6.60 24.24 -5.47
C SER A 124 6.24 24.80 -4.08
N TYR A 125 5.99 23.92 -3.09
CA TYR A 125 5.66 24.29 -1.71
C TYR A 125 6.87 24.24 -0.76
N ILE A 126 8.02 23.74 -1.23
CA ILE A 126 9.25 23.65 -0.43
C ILE A 126 9.85 25.08 -0.31
N LYS A 127 10.29 25.41 0.89
CA LYS A 127 10.99 26.69 1.14
C LYS A 127 12.37 26.68 0.50
N LYS A 128 12.83 27.87 0.07
CA LYS A 128 14.15 28.03 -0.60
C LYS A 128 15.35 27.65 0.28
N ASP A 129 15.18 27.65 1.59
CA ASP A 129 16.24 27.38 2.57
C ASP A 129 16.37 25.89 2.91
N GLU A 130 15.52 25.04 2.36
CA GLU A 130 15.53 23.59 2.62
C GLU A 130 16.56 22.84 1.77
N ASN A 131 17.22 21.87 2.38
CA ASN A 131 18.20 21.04 1.69
C ASN A 131 17.49 19.90 0.95
N LEU A 132 17.32 20.06 -0.36
CA LEU A 132 16.63 19.08 -1.22
C LEU A 132 17.28 17.70 -1.22
N THR A 133 18.62 17.64 -1.11
CA THR A 133 19.33 16.34 -1.06
C THR A 133 18.96 15.56 0.20
N SER A 134 18.94 16.23 1.35
CA SER A 134 18.55 15.61 2.62
C SER A 134 17.10 15.14 2.59
N ILE A 135 16.19 15.95 2.06
CA ILE A 135 14.78 15.59 1.94
C ILE A 135 14.62 14.38 1.02
N SER A 136 15.27 14.37 -0.14
CA SER A 136 15.20 13.26 -1.09
C SER A 136 15.70 11.96 -0.47
N LEU A 137 16.82 12.00 0.27
CA LEU A 137 17.36 10.82 0.94
C LEU A 137 16.40 10.29 2.01
N GLN A 138 15.80 11.17 2.80
CA GLN A 138 14.81 10.78 3.81
C GLN A 138 13.58 10.13 3.17
N VAL A 139 13.10 10.66 2.04
CA VAL A 139 11.96 10.09 1.30
C VAL A 139 12.29 8.70 0.79
N ILE A 140 13.46 8.52 0.15
CA ILE A 140 13.88 7.21 -0.38
C ILE A 140 14.02 6.20 0.76
N CYS A 141 14.66 6.55 1.88
CA CYS A 141 14.80 5.66 3.02
C CYS A 141 13.44 5.29 3.63
N ALA A 142 12.53 6.25 3.76
CA ALA A 142 11.19 6.01 4.29
C ALA A 142 10.37 5.12 3.36
N ASP A 143 10.39 5.36 2.05
CA ASP A 143 9.71 4.54 1.04
C ASP A 143 10.20 3.09 1.09
N THR A 144 11.51 2.89 1.07
CA THR A 144 12.12 1.55 1.18
C THR A 144 11.76 0.85 2.48
N LEU A 145 11.79 1.56 3.61
CA LEU A 145 11.42 1.00 4.91
C LEU A 145 9.97 0.52 4.92
N ILE A 146 9.05 1.34 4.44
CA ILE A 146 7.63 1.00 4.37
C ILE A 146 7.41 -0.17 3.41
N ALA A 147 8.08 -0.22 2.27
CA ALA A 147 8.00 -1.32 1.32
C ALA A 147 8.45 -2.65 1.94
N VAL A 148 9.56 -2.65 2.67
CA VAL A 148 10.04 -3.85 3.39
C VAL A 148 9.06 -4.28 4.48
N LEU A 149 8.54 -3.35 5.28
CA LEU A 149 7.53 -3.65 6.31
C LEU A 149 6.24 -4.22 5.71
N ALA A 150 5.78 -3.66 4.59
CA ALA A 150 4.63 -4.18 3.87
C ALA A 150 4.90 -5.60 3.34
N GLY A 151 6.11 -5.87 2.82
CA GLY A 151 6.54 -7.20 2.44
C GLY A 151 6.47 -8.20 3.59
N ILE A 152 6.98 -7.81 4.77
CA ILE A 152 6.92 -8.63 6.00
C ILE A 152 5.46 -8.86 6.46
N ALA A 153 4.55 -7.95 6.18
CA ALA A 153 3.14 -8.16 6.50
C ALA A 153 2.42 -9.06 5.48
N ILE A 154 2.78 -8.97 4.20
CA ILE A 154 2.06 -9.64 3.11
C ILE A 154 2.59 -11.06 2.87
N PHE A 155 3.90 -11.23 2.64
CA PHE A 155 4.44 -12.54 2.23
C PHE A 155 4.21 -13.66 3.24
N PRO A 156 4.43 -13.48 4.55
CA PRO A 156 4.12 -14.52 5.52
C PRO A 156 2.63 -14.92 5.50
N ALA A 157 1.72 -13.95 5.34
CA ALA A 157 0.30 -14.25 5.23
C ALA A 157 -0.03 -15.04 3.96
N VAL A 158 0.51 -14.63 2.80
CA VAL A 158 0.31 -15.32 1.50
C VAL A 158 0.75 -16.78 1.59
N PHE A 159 1.93 -17.06 2.15
CA PHE A 159 2.43 -18.42 2.33
C PHE A 159 1.63 -19.21 3.38
N ALA A 160 1.23 -18.59 4.48
CA ALA A 160 0.39 -19.24 5.49
C ALA A 160 -0.99 -19.69 4.95
N PHE A 161 -1.54 -18.96 3.99
CA PHE A 161 -2.82 -19.31 3.34
C PHE A 161 -2.64 -20.12 2.06
N ASN A 162 -1.42 -20.58 1.73
CA ASN A 162 -1.09 -21.32 0.50
C ASN A 162 -1.57 -20.62 -0.79
N ILE A 163 -1.48 -19.30 -0.82
CA ILE A 163 -1.81 -18.48 -1.98
C ILE A 163 -0.54 -18.36 -2.84
N ALA A 164 -0.66 -18.41 -4.17
CA ALA A 164 0.49 -18.19 -5.04
C ALA A 164 0.99 -16.74 -4.90
N PRO A 165 2.32 -16.51 -4.72
CA PRO A 165 2.88 -15.18 -4.47
C PRO A 165 2.67 -14.18 -5.62
N ASP A 166 2.39 -14.67 -6.82
CA ASP A 166 2.11 -13.93 -8.05
C ASP A 166 0.61 -13.72 -8.29
N SER A 167 -0.27 -14.26 -7.42
CA SER A 167 -1.69 -14.03 -7.54
C SER A 167 -2.04 -12.58 -7.19
N GLY A 168 -2.41 -11.82 -8.20
CA GLY A 168 -2.90 -10.46 -8.05
C GLY A 168 -4.40 -10.42 -7.75
N PRO A 169 -4.98 -9.21 -7.61
CA PRO A 169 -6.41 -9.00 -7.37
C PRO A 169 -7.27 -9.21 -8.64
N GLY A 170 -6.71 -9.80 -9.67
CA GLY A 170 -7.38 -10.10 -10.94
C GLY A 170 -7.82 -11.55 -11.08
#